data_7c43c5dd7c536be9a5925c5ea296618c
#
_entry.id   7c43c5dd7c536be9a5925c5ea296618c
#
_cell.length_a   1.000
_cell.length_b   1.000
_cell.length_c   1.000
_cell.angle_alpha   90.00
_cell.angle_beta   90.00
_cell.angle_gamma   90.00
#
_symmetry.space_group_name_H-M   'P 1'
#
loop_
_entity.id
_entity.type
_entity.pdbx_description
1 polymer ?
#
loop_
_entity_poly.entity_id
_entity_poly.type
_entity_poly.pdbx_seq_one_letter_code
_entity_poly.pdbx_strand_id
1 'polypeptide(L)' 'MNGNNRSDIKVGMQVKVVQKQDQRTGNLTSGIVADILTKSSAHPHGVKVRLESGIVGRVKEI' A
#
# COMPACT_ATOMS: atom_id res chain seq x y z
N MET A 1 11.61 -3.48 -4.44
CA MET A 1 10.88 -4.46 -3.59
C MET A 1 9.39 -4.31 -3.86
N ASN A 2 8.64 -5.37 -3.74
CA ASN A 2 7.19 -5.30 -3.83
C ASN A 2 6.59 -5.04 -2.45
N GLY A 3 5.32 -4.70 -2.39
CA GLY A 3 4.63 -4.35 -1.15
C GLY A 3 3.91 -5.51 -0.46
N ASN A 4 4.36 -6.75 -0.67
CA ASN A 4 3.68 -7.92 -0.16
C ASN A 4 4.03 -8.24 1.30
N ASN A 5 5.17 -7.76 1.78
CA ASN A 5 5.66 -7.99 3.13
C ASN A 5 5.42 -6.77 4.01
N ARG A 6 4.70 -6.96 5.11
CA ARG A 6 4.41 -5.87 6.05
C ARG A 6 5.69 -5.31 6.68
N SER A 7 6.71 -6.15 6.86
CA SER A 7 7.98 -5.72 7.45
C SER A 7 8.75 -4.74 6.56
N ASP A 8 8.45 -4.71 5.26
CA ASP A 8 9.10 -3.80 4.31
C ASP A 8 8.41 -2.44 4.27
N ILE A 9 7.28 -2.28 4.97
CA ILE A 9 6.45 -1.08 4.93
C ILE A 9 6.37 -0.50 6.33
N LYS A 10 6.63 0.81 6.43
CA LYS A 10 6.60 1.54 7.70
C LYS A 10 5.81 2.82 7.53
N VAL A 11 5.17 3.25 8.62
CA VAL A 11 4.50 4.56 8.67
C VAL A 11 5.53 5.65 8.42
N GLY A 12 5.16 6.63 7.57
CA GLY A 12 6.05 7.70 7.14
C GLY A 12 6.83 7.40 5.86
N MET A 13 6.70 6.20 5.33
CA MET A 13 7.42 5.75 4.13
C MET A 13 6.63 6.11 2.88
N GLN A 14 7.32 6.53 1.81
CA GLN A 14 6.68 6.77 0.52
C GLN A 14 6.48 5.45 -0.21
N VAL A 15 5.27 5.23 -0.70
CA VAL A 15 4.91 4.00 -1.43
C VAL A 15 3.99 4.33 -2.59
N LYS A 16 3.81 3.36 -3.48
CA LYS A 16 2.81 3.43 -4.54
C LYS A 16 1.77 2.34 -4.29
N VAL A 17 0.52 2.74 -4.27
CA VAL A 17 -0.59 1.83 -3.97
C VAL A 17 -1.56 1.77 -5.14
N VAL A 18 -2.28 0.65 -5.24
CA VAL A 18 -3.41 0.53 -6.15
C VAL A 18 -4.70 0.66 -5.33
N GLN A 19 -5.55 1.60 -5.70
CA GLN A 19 -6.86 1.76 -5.09
C GLN A 19 -7.83 0.71 -5.66
N LYS A 20 -8.90 0.44 -4.91
CA LYS A 20 -9.90 -0.55 -5.35
C LYS A 20 -10.42 -0.28 -6.75
N GLN A 21 -10.72 0.99 -7.04
CA GLN A 21 -11.22 1.40 -8.35
C GLN A 21 -10.20 1.28 -9.48
N ASP A 22 -8.92 1.22 -9.13
CA ASP A 22 -7.82 1.18 -10.10
C ASP A 22 -7.26 -0.23 -10.29
N GLN A 23 -7.82 -1.23 -9.62
CA GLN A 23 -7.33 -2.61 -9.75
C GLN A 23 -7.44 -3.15 -11.16
N ARG A 24 -8.43 -2.67 -11.92
CA ARG A 24 -8.66 -3.11 -13.30
C ARG A 24 -7.67 -2.50 -14.28
N THR A 25 -7.24 -1.27 -14.03
CA THR A 25 -6.34 -0.52 -14.92
C THR A 25 -4.89 -0.59 -14.49
N GLY A 26 -4.65 -0.91 -13.21
CA GLY A 26 -3.30 -0.95 -12.65
C GLY A 26 -2.70 0.42 -12.36
N ASN A 27 -3.51 1.47 -12.37
CA ASN A 27 -3.02 2.81 -12.02
C ASN A 27 -2.55 2.85 -10.58
N LEU A 28 -1.39 3.47 -10.35
CA LEU A 28 -0.80 3.57 -9.02
C LEU A 28 -0.89 5.01 -8.51
N THR A 29 -1.09 5.13 -7.20
CA THR A 29 -1.12 6.41 -6.50
C THR A 29 0.03 6.43 -5.52
N SER A 30 0.91 7.42 -5.62
CA SER A 30 2.00 7.58 -4.64
C SER A 30 1.54 8.39 -3.45
N GLY A 31 2.12 8.09 -2.29
CA GLY A 31 1.83 8.80 -1.07
C GLY A 31 2.65 8.27 0.09
N ILE A 32 2.44 8.89 1.24
CA ILE A 32 3.14 8.53 2.48
C ILE A 32 2.20 7.69 3.34
N VAL A 33 2.71 6.57 3.85
CA VAL A 33 1.94 5.67 4.72
C VAL A 33 1.61 6.37 6.03
N ALA A 34 0.32 6.48 6.34
CA ALA A 34 -0.16 6.97 7.63
C ALA A 34 -0.48 5.81 8.57
N ASP A 35 -1.10 4.74 8.04
CA ASP A 35 -1.46 3.54 8.80
C ASP A 35 -1.27 2.30 7.95
N ILE A 36 -0.91 1.20 8.61
CA ILE A 36 -0.87 -0.11 7.98
C ILE A 36 -2.10 -0.88 8.45
N LEU A 37 -2.97 -1.22 7.50
CA LEU A 37 -4.28 -1.83 7.80
C LEU A 37 -4.25 -3.35 7.74
N THR A 38 -3.26 -3.95 7.07
CA THR A 38 -3.08 -5.39 7.01
C THR A 38 -2.44 -5.87 8.30
N LYS A 39 -3.10 -6.83 8.97
CA LYS A 39 -2.60 -7.40 10.23
C LYS A 39 -1.64 -8.55 10.02
N SER A 40 -1.71 -9.22 8.88
CA SER A 40 -0.80 -10.34 8.54
C SER A 40 0.59 -9.81 8.21
N SER A 41 1.61 -10.66 8.41
CA SER A 41 2.99 -10.31 8.06
C SER A 41 3.21 -10.18 6.56
N ALA A 42 2.36 -10.82 5.76
CA ALA A 42 2.44 -10.76 4.30
C ALA A 42 1.05 -10.91 3.69
N HIS A 43 0.88 -10.39 2.48
CA HIS A 43 -0.36 -10.52 1.74
C HIS A 43 -0.05 -10.66 0.24
N PRO A 44 -0.65 -11.66 -0.46
CA PRO A 44 -0.32 -11.92 -1.88
C PRO A 44 -0.68 -10.77 -2.82
N HIS A 45 -1.66 -9.95 -2.47
CA HIS A 45 -2.09 -8.81 -3.29
C HIS A 45 -1.48 -7.49 -2.85
N GLY A 46 -0.55 -7.52 -1.89
CA GLY A 46 0.06 -6.33 -1.33
C GLY A 46 -0.55 -5.94 0.01
N VAL A 47 0.26 -5.30 0.84
CA VAL A 47 -0.16 -4.84 2.17
C VAL A 47 -1.11 -3.65 2.00
N LYS A 48 -2.25 -3.71 2.66
CA LYS A 48 -3.22 -2.62 2.63
C LYS A 48 -2.80 -1.52 3.61
N VAL A 49 -2.75 -0.30 3.12
CA VAL A 49 -2.36 0.85 3.93
C VAL A 49 -3.30 2.02 3.68
N ARG A 50 -3.30 2.96 4.63
CA ARG A 50 -3.90 4.27 4.46
C ARG A 50 -2.78 5.30 4.31
N LEU A 51 -2.88 6.15 3.30
CA LEU A 51 -1.94 7.23 3.08
C LEU A 51 -2.33 8.46 3.89
N GLU A 52 -1.38 9.38 4.09
CA GLU A 52 -1.65 10.62 4.82
C GLU A 52 -2.74 11.48 4.18
N SER A 53 -2.93 11.33 2.88
CA SER A 53 -4.01 12.01 2.16
C SER A 53 -5.40 11.40 2.41
N GLY A 54 -5.48 10.27 3.13
CA GLY A 54 -6.73 9.56 3.39
C GLY A 54 -7.04 8.47 2.37
N ILE A 55 -6.22 8.33 1.34
CA ILE A 55 -6.39 7.29 0.33
C ILE A 55 -6.03 5.93 0.93
N VAL A 56 -6.86 4.92 0.67
CA VAL A 56 -6.63 3.54 1.08
C VAL A 56 -6.35 2.71 -0.17
N GLY A 57 -5.30 1.89 -0.11
CA GLY A 57 -4.96 1.01 -1.22
C GLY A 57 -3.95 -0.05 -0.80
N ARG A 58 -3.62 -0.93 -1.74
CA ARG A 58 -2.62 -1.98 -1.51
C ARG A 58 -1.29 -1.56 -2.12
N VAL A 59 -0.22 -1.70 -1.35
CA VAL A 59 1.11 -1.30 -1.79
C VAL A 59 1.57 -2.24 -2.90
N LYS A 60 1.98 -1.65 -4.02
CA LYS A 60 2.53 -2.38 -5.18
C LYS A 60 4.01 -2.10 -5.38
N GLU A 61 4.45 -0.90 -5.03
CA GLU A 61 5.85 -0.50 -5.15
C GLU A 61 6.27 0.31 -3.93
N ILE A 62 7.51 0.14 -3.57
CA ILE A 62 8.12 0.85 -2.45
C ILE A 62 9.20 1.79 -2.97
#